data_c1d1fb7695a44b427019b47121b63f2d
#
_entry.id   c1d1fb7695a44b427019b47121b63f2d
#
_cell.length_a   1.000
_cell.length_b   1.000
_cell.length_c   1.000
_cell.angle_alpha   90.00
_cell.angle_beta   90.00
_cell.angle_gamma   90.00
#
_symmetry.space_group_name_H-M   'P 1'
#
loop_
_entity.id
_entity.type
_entity.pdbx_description
1 polymer ?
#
loop_
_entity_poly.entity_id
_entity_poly.type
_entity_poly.pdbx_seq_one_letter_code
_entity_poly.pdbx_strand_id
1 'polypeptide(L)'
;MNVKEFISSLDIRDGESKRVSCPECGGYNTFTVTRKDGRVLYNCYKASCDVRGGVSQRRSLDALRSRFSTGTMGVLEKSNTYLPEFDLPPNMTANLERDACLEYIDNMNLQPAIDAGYATVMYDFAQDRCVFLIYDDNKNMIGAVGRALRKGVVPKWKRYDKRKDLMFFCGKKQGTAVLVEDCASACTVFASGYTGVALLGTSLNEHHVHQLRVFDKVIVALDADASKKAIRMQKMLAPHVPSEVLFLTDDLKYFTPECVRSLLTK
;
A
#
# COMPACT_ATOMS: atom_id res chain seq x y z
N MET A 1 12.54 20.45 30.62
CA MET A 1 13.50 19.68 29.78
C MET A 1 12.89 19.58 28.40
N ASN A 2 13.59 20.02 27.36
CA ASN A 2 13.07 19.99 26.00
C ASN A 2 12.93 18.53 25.54
N VAL A 3 11.90 18.20 24.75
CA VAL A 3 11.66 16.85 24.22
C VAL A 3 12.91 16.26 23.55
N LYS A 4 13.68 17.07 22.83
CA LYS A 4 14.94 16.64 22.19
C LYS A 4 16.03 16.25 23.19
N GLU A 5 16.18 17.00 24.24
CA GLU A 5 17.14 16.71 25.34
C GLU A 5 16.75 15.42 26.05
N PHE A 6 15.44 15.26 26.34
CA PHE A 6 14.93 14.03 26.93
C PHE A 6 15.22 12.81 26.06
N ILE A 7 14.96 12.91 24.73
CA ILE A 7 15.25 11.82 23.80
C ILE A 7 16.74 11.49 23.74
N SER A 8 17.62 12.50 23.83
CA SER A 8 19.08 12.32 23.83
C SER A 8 19.58 11.63 25.09
N SER A 9 18.86 11.73 26.21
CA SER A 9 19.19 11.04 27.47
C SER A 9 18.73 9.58 27.51
N LEU A 10 17.91 9.16 26.56
CA LEU A 10 17.44 7.78 26.49
C LEU A 10 18.47 6.90 25.77
N ASP A 11 18.95 5.87 26.44
CA ASP A 11 19.77 4.82 25.82
C ASP A 11 18.85 3.90 25.01
N ILE A 12 18.87 4.08 23.67
CA ILE A 12 18.07 3.31 22.71
C ILE A 12 18.98 2.88 21.57
N ARG A 13 19.10 1.58 21.35
CA ARG A 13 19.91 1.00 20.27
C ARG A 13 19.21 1.14 18.92
N ASP A 14 19.96 1.05 17.83
CA ASP A 14 19.37 1.06 16.49
C ASP A 14 18.46 -0.18 16.30
N GLY A 15 17.24 0.04 15.80
CA GLY A 15 16.19 -0.99 15.71
C GLY A 15 15.30 -1.10 16.95
N GLU A 16 15.63 -0.43 18.06
CA GLU A 16 14.89 -0.53 19.33
C GLU A 16 13.80 0.55 19.45
N SER A 17 12.73 0.21 20.16
CA SER A 17 11.66 1.13 20.57
C SER A 17 11.49 1.09 22.09
N LYS A 18 11.47 2.26 22.73
CA LYS A 18 11.14 2.41 24.14
C LYS A 18 9.84 3.20 24.32
N ARG A 19 9.04 2.77 25.28
CA ARG A 19 7.83 3.48 25.68
C ARG A 19 8.01 4.01 27.10
N VAL A 20 7.82 5.33 27.27
CA VAL A 20 8.11 6.05 28.50
C VAL A 20 7.04 7.10 28.78
N SER A 21 7.09 7.74 29.94
CA SER A 21 6.22 8.87 30.25
C SER A 21 6.56 10.07 29.35
N CYS A 22 5.54 10.78 28.89
CA CYS A 22 5.75 11.92 27.99
C CYS A 22 6.37 13.10 28.75
N PRO A 23 7.50 13.65 28.29
CA PRO A 23 8.16 14.77 28.97
C PRO A 23 7.36 16.08 28.89
N GLU A 24 6.41 16.21 27.96
CA GLU A 24 5.59 17.41 27.80
C GLU A 24 4.29 17.34 28.61
N CYS A 25 3.50 16.27 28.44
CA CYS A 25 2.19 16.15 29.09
C CYS A 25 2.17 15.28 30.34
N GLY A 26 3.30 14.71 30.74
CA GLY A 26 3.41 13.83 31.92
C GLY A 26 2.65 12.50 31.80
N GLY A 27 2.03 12.20 30.64
CA GLY A 27 1.23 10.98 30.45
C GLY A 27 2.09 9.73 30.69
N TYR A 28 1.67 8.88 31.62
CA TYR A 28 2.38 7.66 31.98
C TYR A 28 2.36 6.65 30.80
N ASN A 29 3.52 6.20 30.36
CA ASN A 29 3.69 5.24 29.26
C ASN A 29 2.96 5.62 27.94
N THR A 30 2.86 6.92 27.63
CA THR A 30 2.19 7.39 26.43
C THR A 30 3.15 7.83 25.32
N PHE A 31 4.44 7.93 25.61
CA PHE A 31 5.44 8.45 24.68
C PHE A 31 6.34 7.33 24.19
N THR A 32 6.31 7.06 22.89
CA THR A 32 7.16 6.05 22.24
C THR A 32 8.27 6.72 21.48
N VAL A 33 9.49 6.25 21.68
CA VAL A 33 10.70 6.67 20.96
C VAL A 33 11.28 5.45 20.25
N THR A 34 11.49 5.54 18.96
CA THR A 34 12.06 4.47 18.12
C THR A 34 13.31 4.97 17.44
N ARG A 35 14.42 4.24 17.53
CA ARG A 35 15.63 4.50 16.75
C ARG A 35 15.71 3.51 15.60
N LYS A 36 15.83 4.01 14.36
CA LYS A 36 15.98 3.18 13.17
C LYS A 36 16.79 3.91 12.11
N ASP A 37 17.82 3.26 11.57
CA ASP A 37 18.69 3.77 10.50
C ASP A 37 19.30 5.14 10.82
N GLY A 38 19.71 5.38 12.08
CA GLY A 38 20.25 6.65 12.53
C GLY A 38 19.23 7.79 12.64
N ARG A 39 17.93 7.49 12.54
CA ARG A 39 16.83 8.41 12.82
C ARG A 39 16.16 8.03 14.11
N VAL A 40 15.75 9.02 14.88
CA VAL A 40 14.92 8.83 16.07
C VAL A 40 13.56 9.42 15.79
N LEU A 41 12.54 8.58 15.81
CA LEU A 41 11.14 8.97 15.67
C LEU A 41 10.48 8.91 17.05
N TYR A 42 9.60 9.86 17.34
CA TYR A 42 8.88 9.87 18.60
C TYR A 42 7.44 10.34 18.43
N ASN A 43 6.55 9.79 19.25
CA ASN A 43 5.13 10.14 19.26
C ASN A 43 4.51 9.93 20.64
N CYS A 44 3.70 10.90 21.10
CA CYS A 44 2.83 10.74 22.24
C CYS A 44 1.45 10.27 21.80
N TYR A 45 0.93 9.22 22.45
CA TYR A 45 -0.39 8.63 22.13
C TYR A 45 -1.51 9.13 23.04
N LYS A 46 -1.26 10.13 23.89
CA LYS A 46 -2.31 10.78 24.67
C LYS A 46 -3.09 11.73 23.75
N ALA A 47 -4.42 11.58 23.69
CA ALA A 47 -5.27 12.32 22.75
C ALA A 47 -5.16 13.86 22.90
N SER A 48 -4.81 14.36 24.07
CA SER A 48 -4.63 15.79 24.36
C SER A 48 -3.19 16.28 24.20
N CYS A 49 -2.30 15.49 23.54
CA CYS A 49 -0.89 15.83 23.41
C CYS A 49 -0.42 15.65 21.95
N ASP A 50 0.02 16.72 21.34
CA ASP A 50 0.45 16.73 19.94
C ASP A 50 1.97 16.50 19.76
N VAL A 51 2.67 16.06 20.80
CA VAL A 51 4.12 15.85 20.75
C VAL A 51 4.45 14.66 19.87
N ARG A 52 4.93 14.95 18.67
CA ARG A 52 5.40 13.97 17.69
C ARG A 52 6.49 14.59 16.81
N GLY A 53 7.39 13.76 16.29
CA GLY A 53 8.42 14.25 15.39
C GLY A 53 9.53 13.25 15.14
N GLY A 54 10.62 13.74 14.55
CA GLY A 54 11.82 12.97 14.28
C GLY A 54 13.07 13.83 14.42
N VAL A 55 14.13 13.22 14.93
CA VAL A 55 15.47 13.80 14.97
C VAL A 55 16.36 12.91 14.12
N SER A 56 16.94 13.47 13.05
CA SER A 56 18.02 12.80 12.34
C SER A 56 19.34 13.28 12.94
N GLN A 57 20.18 12.35 13.40
CA GLN A 57 21.57 12.68 13.68
C GLN A 57 22.21 13.07 12.35
N ARG A 58 22.75 14.30 12.25
CA ARG A 58 23.57 14.70 11.10
C ARG A 58 24.73 13.71 11.03
N ARG A 59 24.73 12.84 10.03
CA ARG A 59 25.91 12.05 9.69
C ARG A 59 27.00 13.05 9.32
N SER A 60 28.18 12.96 9.91
CA SER A 60 29.31 13.78 9.52
C SER A 60 29.61 13.52 8.03
N LEU A 61 30.06 14.54 7.31
CA LEU A 61 30.49 14.38 5.91
C LEU A 61 31.59 13.32 5.77
N ASP A 62 32.37 13.06 6.84
CA ASP A 62 33.39 12.04 6.88
C ASP A 62 32.80 10.62 6.93
N ALA A 63 31.67 10.41 7.62
CA ALA A 63 30.95 9.15 7.58
C ALA A 63 30.28 8.88 6.22
N LEU A 64 29.96 9.93 5.47
CA LEU A 64 29.50 9.80 4.07
C LEU A 64 30.71 9.54 3.15
N ARG A 65 31.82 10.25 3.31
CA ARG A 65 33.05 10.06 2.52
C ARG A 65 33.63 8.65 2.68
N SER A 66 33.66 8.08 3.89
CA SER A 66 34.15 6.71 4.12
C SER A 66 33.30 5.64 3.41
N ARG A 67 32.03 5.89 3.14
CA ARG A 67 31.18 5.00 2.34
C ARG A 67 31.42 5.10 0.83
N PHE A 68 31.92 6.26 0.37
CA PHE A 68 32.26 6.48 -1.04
C PHE A 68 33.73 6.21 -1.37
N SER A 69 34.61 6.12 -0.38
CA SER A 69 36.04 5.89 -0.57
C SER A 69 36.45 4.41 -0.58
N THR A 70 35.58 3.47 -0.24
CA THR A 70 35.74 2.06 -0.62
C THR A 70 35.21 1.88 -2.04
N GLY A 71 35.96 2.48 -2.98
CA GLY A 71 35.66 2.40 -4.39
C GLY A 71 35.94 0.99 -4.92
N THR A 72 34.89 0.28 -5.12
CA THR A 72 34.76 -0.58 -6.28
C THR A 72 33.49 -0.11 -6.95
N MET A 73 33.60 0.40 -8.17
CA MET A 73 32.45 0.45 -9.07
C MET A 73 32.01 -1.01 -9.22
N GLY A 74 31.28 -1.48 -8.24
CA GLY A 74 30.49 -2.66 -8.35
C GLY A 74 29.50 -2.36 -9.47
N VAL A 75 29.70 -2.99 -10.62
CA VAL A 75 28.66 -3.31 -11.55
C VAL A 75 27.44 -3.56 -10.68
N LEU A 76 26.34 -2.82 -10.92
CA LEU A 76 25.04 -3.15 -10.36
C LEU A 76 24.74 -4.57 -10.85
N GLU A 77 25.27 -5.55 -10.14
CA GLU A 77 24.71 -6.87 -10.16
C GLU A 77 23.25 -6.64 -9.82
N LYS A 78 22.39 -6.90 -10.79
CA LYS A 78 20.99 -7.13 -10.52
C LYS A 78 21.02 -8.13 -9.37
N SER A 79 20.81 -7.62 -8.16
CA SER A 79 20.60 -8.49 -7.02
C SER A 79 19.37 -9.29 -7.42
N ASN A 80 19.62 -10.50 -7.84
CA ASN A 80 18.63 -11.55 -7.95
C ASN A 80 18.25 -11.85 -6.49
N THR A 81 17.58 -10.88 -5.85
CA THR A 81 16.93 -11.12 -4.58
C THR A 81 15.87 -12.15 -4.91
N TYR A 82 16.20 -13.38 -4.61
CA TYR A 82 15.26 -14.51 -4.57
C TYR A 82 14.13 -14.04 -3.66
N LEU A 83 13.09 -13.51 -4.27
CA LEU A 83 11.89 -13.14 -3.53
C LEU A 83 11.31 -14.47 -3.05
N PRO A 84 11.07 -14.64 -1.74
CA PRO A 84 10.52 -15.89 -1.25
C PRO A 84 9.23 -16.17 -2.02
N GLU A 85 9.15 -17.37 -2.57
CA GLU A 85 7.98 -17.87 -3.26
C GLU A 85 6.78 -17.75 -2.31
N PHE A 86 5.69 -17.15 -2.80
CA PHE A 86 4.49 -17.02 -1.98
C PHE A 86 3.66 -18.29 -2.09
N ASP A 87 3.56 -19.03 -1.00
CA ASP A 87 2.73 -20.21 -0.91
C ASP A 87 1.30 -19.85 -0.48
N LEU A 88 0.34 -20.32 -1.25
CA LEU A 88 -1.08 -20.21 -0.88
C LEU A 88 -1.37 -21.03 0.37
N PRO A 89 -2.07 -20.48 1.37
CA PRO A 89 -2.58 -21.28 2.47
C PRO A 89 -3.47 -22.44 1.98
N PRO A 90 -3.41 -23.62 2.62
CA PRO A 90 -4.12 -24.82 2.18
C PRO A 90 -5.66 -24.72 2.25
N ASN A 91 -6.17 -23.70 2.92
CA ASN A 91 -7.61 -23.43 3.06
C ASN A 91 -8.19 -22.58 1.91
N MET A 92 -7.47 -22.45 0.80
CA MET A 92 -7.95 -21.73 -0.39
C MET A 92 -8.35 -22.71 -1.50
N THR A 93 -9.45 -22.40 -2.16
CA THR A 93 -9.97 -23.17 -3.29
C THR A 93 -10.33 -22.25 -4.46
N ALA A 94 -10.11 -22.76 -5.68
CA ALA A 94 -10.61 -22.13 -6.89
C ALA A 94 -12.10 -22.42 -7.14
N ASN A 95 -12.70 -23.36 -6.38
CA ASN A 95 -14.13 -23.58 -6.42
C ASN A 95 -14.85 -22.44 -5.67
N LEU A 96 -15.53 -21.59 -6.41
CA LEU A 96 -16.24 -20.41 -5.93
C LEU A 96 -17.74 -20.65 -5.69
N GLU A 97 -18.22 -21.91 -5.70
CA GLU A 97 -19.64 -22.30 -5.57
C GLU A 97 -20.29 -21.91 -4.23
N ARG A 98 -19.67 -21.02 -3.49
CA ARG A 98 -20.23 -20.41 -2.30
C ARG A 98 -21.07 -19.22 -2.69
N ASP A 99 -22.36 -19.24 -2.42
CA ASP A 99 -23.32 -18.17 -2.75
C ASP A 99 -22.80 -16.76 -2.39
N ALA A 100 -22.25 -16.59 -1.18
CA ALA A 100 -21.70 -15.30 -0.75
C ALA A 100 -20.48 -14.82 -1.56
N CYS A 101 -19.67 -15.76 -2.12
CA CYS A 101 -18.54 -15.40 -2.97
C CYS A 101 -19.01 -15.01 -4.38
N LEU A 102 -19.93 -15.75 -4.94
CA LEU A 102 -20.57 -15.46 -6.23
C LEU A 102 -21.33 -14.12 -6.15
N GLU A 103 -22.14 -13.96 -5.11
CA GLU A 103 -22.86 -12.70 -4.87
C GLU A 103 -21.90 -11.49 -4.75
N TYR A 104 -20.74 -11.67 -4.10
CA TYR A 104 -19.74 -10.61 -4.03
C TYR A 104 -19.14 -10.30 -5.40
N ILE A 105 -18.83 -11.31 -6.21
CA ILE A 105 -18.29 -11.16 -7.57
C ILE A 105 -19.29 -10.38 -8.43
N ASP A 106 -20.56 -10.76 -8.40
CA ASP A 106 -21.63 -10.12 -9.16
C ASP A 106 -21.86 -8.68 -8.70
N ASN A 107 -22.05 -8.47 -7.39
CA ASN A 107 -22.33 -7.15 -6.82
C ASN A 107 -21.18 -6.14 -7.03
N MET A 108 -19.94 -6.62 -7.13
CA MET A 108 -18.75 -5.79 -7.39
C MET A 108 -18.35 -5.76 -8.86
N ASN A 109 -19.14 -6.38 -9.75
CA ASN A 109 -18.89 -6.47 -11.20
C ASN A 109 -17.45 -6.93 -11.52
N LEU A 110 -17.02 -8.02 -10.86
CA LEU A 110 -15.64 -8.54 -11.03
C LEU A 110 -15.50 -9.43 -12.28
N GLN A 111 -16.59 -9.98 -12.80
CA GLN A 111 -16.59 -10.98 -13.87
C GLN A 111 -15.83 -10.52 -15.12
N PRO A 112 -15.95 -9.27 -15.61
CA PRO A 112 -15.20 -8.81 -16.79
C PRO A 112 -13.67 -8.91 -16.61
N ALA A 113 -13.17 -8.64 -15.39
CA ALA A 113 -11.75 -8.73 -15.08
C ALA A 113 -11.28 -10.18 -14.93
N ILE A 114 -12.14 -11.06 -14.44
CA ILE A 114 -11.88 -12.50 -14.29
C ILE A 114 -11.83 -13.15 -15.68
N ASP A 115 -12.82 -12.91 -16.53
CA ASP A 115 -12.90 -13.48 -17.89
C ASP A 115 -11.72 -13.03 -18.78
N ALA A 116 -11.28 -11.79 -18.60
CA ALA A 116 -10.11 -11.26 -19.28
C ALA A 116 -8.75 -11.74 -18.71
N GLY A 117 -8.76 -12.49 -17.61
CA GLY A 117 -7.57 -13.02 -16.94
C GLY A 117 -6.73 -11.98 -16.19
N TYR A 118 -7.31 -10.79 -15.88
CA TYR A 118 -6.65 -9.74 -15.09
C TYR A 118 -6.98 -9.81 -13.60
N ALA A 119 -7.98 -10.57 -13.21
CA ALA A 119 -8.27 -10.89 -11.83
C ALA A 119 -8.37 -12.41 -11.65
N THR A 120 -7.59 -12.96 -10.73
CA THR A 120 -7.74 -14.35 -10.30
C THR A 120 -8.28 -14.34 -8.88
N VAL A 121 -9.41 -14.98 -8.69
CA VAL A 121 -10.12 -15.01 -7.41
C VAL A 121 -10.17 -16.42 -6.88
N MET A 122 -9.98 -16.57 -5.56
CA MET A 122 -10.15 -17.81 -4.82
C MET A 122 -11.06 -17.61 -3.60
N TYR A 123 -11.51 -18.69 -3.01
CA TYR A 123 -12.28 -18.66 -1.77
C TYR A 123 -11.46 -19.23 -0.61
N ASP A 124 -11.30 -18.45 0.45
CA ASP A 124 -10.78 -18.91 1.74
C ASP A 124 -11.94 -19.47 2.58
N PHE A 125 -12.08 -20.79 2.60
CA PHE A 125 -13.18 -21.47 3.30
C PHE A 125 -13.02 -21.46 4.83
N ALA A 126 -11.81 -21.25 5.36
CA ALA A 126 -11.58 -21.16 6.80
C ALA A 126 -11.97 -19.78 7.37
N GLN A 127 -11.83 -18.71 6.59
CA GLN A 127 -12.09 -17.35 7.04
C GLN A 127 -13.24 -16.67 6.30
N ASP A 128 -13.90 -17.35 5.38
CA ASP A 128 -15.02 -16.87 4.58
C ASP A 128 -14.68 -15.56 3.85
N ARG A 129 -13.67 -15.64 2.96
CA ARG A 129 -13.15 -14.51 2.21
C ARG A 129 -13.08 -14.77 0.72
N CYS A 130 -13.45 -13.78 -0.07
CA CYS A 130 -13.10 -13.70 -1.48
C CYS A 130 -11.66 -13.18 -1.60
N VAL A 131 -10.75 -13.94 -2.20
CA VAL A 131 -9.31 -13.72 -2.19
C VAL A 131 -8.82 -13.42 -3.59
N PHE A 132 -8.22 -12.25 -3.78
CA PHE A 132 -7.56 -11.84 -5.01
C PHE A 132 -6.09 -12.26 -4.96
N LEU A 133 -5.63 -12.97 -5.98
CA LEU A 133 -4.23 -13.32 -6.15
C LEU A 133 -3.47 -12.19 -6.81
N ILE A 134 -2.23 -11.98 -6.39
CA ILE A 134 -1.35 -10.93 -6.90
C ILE A 134 -0.20 -11.58 -7.64
N TYR A 135 0.04 -11.13 -8.87
CA TYR A 135 1.07 -11.66 -9.75
C TYR A 135 2.12 -10.60 -10.09
N ASP A 136 3.35 -11.04 -10.31
CA ASP A 136 4.39 -10.22 -10.92
C ASP A 136 4.26 -10.20 -12.47
N ASP A 137 5.17 -9.49 -13.14
CA ASP A 137 5.17 -9.37 -14.59
C ASP A 137 5.50 -10.69 -15.31
N ASN A 138 6.09 -11.66 -14.60
CA ASN A 138 6.41 -13.00 -15.10
C ASN A 138 5.27 -14.00 -14.82
N LYS A 139 4.13 -13.53 -14.30
CA LYS A 139 2.99 -14.33 -13.87
C LYS A 139 3.28 -15.28 -12.68
N ASN A 140 4.34 -15.02 -11.91
CA ASN A 140 4.54 -15.70 -10.64
C ASN A 140 3.60 -15.10 -9.60
N MET A 141 2.96 -15.95 -8.82
CA MET A 141 2.13 -15.51 -7.69
C MET A 141 3.02 -15.01 -6.56
N ILE A 142 2.85 -13.75 -6.18
CA ILE A 142 3.71 -13.05 -5.21
C ILE A 142 2.98 -12.58 -3.95
N GLY A 143 1.68 -12.78 -3.89
CA GLY A 143 0.87 -12.42 -2.75
C GLY A 143 -0.62 -12.66 -2.97
N ALA A 144 -1.40 -12.40 -1.93
CA ALA A 144 -2.84 -12.47 -1.98
C ALA A 144 -3.49 -11.53 -0.96
N VAL A 145 -4.70 -11.05 -1.26
CA VAL A 145 -5.49 -10.22 -0.36
C VAL A 145 -6.95 -10.67 -0.36
N GLY A 146 -7.52 -10.87 0.83
CA GLY A 146 -8.87 -11.41 1.00
C GLY A 146 -9.85 -10.41 1.58
N ARG A 147 -10.99 -10.26 0.93
CA ARG A 147 -12.16 -9.50 1.40
C ARG A 147 -13.06 -10.40 2.24
N ALA A 148 -13.38 -9.98 3.46
CA ALA A 148 -14.37 -10.68 4.28
C ALA A 148 -15.77 -10.58 3.63
N LEU A 149 -16.45 -11.74 3.50
CA LEU A 149 -17.78 -11.83 2.92
C LEU A 149 -18.89 -11.54 3.94
N ARG A 150 -18.61 -11.80 5.22
CA ARG A 150 -19.54 -11.49 6.32
C ARG A 150 -19.30 -10.11 6.91
N LYS A 151 -20.39 -9.43 7.27
CA LYS A 151 -20.34 -8.17 8.03
C LYS A 151 -19.73 -8.40 9.42
N GLY A 152 -18.96 -7.42 9.93
CA GLY A 152 -18.37 -7.46 11.27
C GLY A 152 -17.05 -8.24 11.37
N VAL A 153 -16.61 -8.95 10.34
CA VAL A 153 -15.31 -9.63 10.33
C VAL A 153 -14.18 -8.61 10.20
N VAL A 154 -13.25 -8.64 11.15
CA VAL A 154 -12.08 -7.75 11.20
C VAL A 154 -10.81 -8.57 11.03
N PRO A 155 -9.86 -8.14 10.20
CA PRO A 155 -9.91 -7.00 9.30
C PRO A 155 -10.85 -7.23 8.10
N LYS A 156 -11.49 -6.17 7.59
CA LYS A 156 -12.32 -6.20 6.38
C LYS A 156 -11.52 -6.70 5.16
N TRP A 157 -10.29 -6.23 5.02
CA TRP A 157 -9.30 -6.72 4.07
C TRP A 157 -8.13 -7.36 4.81
N LYS A 158 -7.76 -8.57 4.46
CA LYS A 158 -6.64 -9.33 5.03
C LYS A 158 -5.60 -9.62 3.97
N ARG A 159 -4.35 -9.25 4.25
CA ARG A 159 -3.20 -9.68 3.44
C ARG A 159 -2.71 -11.04 3.91
N TYR A 160 -2.35 -11.89 2.97
CA TYR A 160 -1.78 -13.21 3.25
C TYR A 160 -0.26 -13.22 3.11
N ASP A 161 0.30 -12.19 2.46
CA ASP A 161 1.73 -11.94 2.38
C ASP A 161 2.21 -10.93 3.44
N LYS A 162 3.53 -10.78 3.59
CA LYS A 162 4.16 -9.80 4.50
C LYS A 162 4.73 -8.58 3.76
N ARG A 163 4.63 -8.56 2.45
CA ARG A 163 5.21 -7.52 1.60
C ARG A 163 4.36 -6.25 1.65
N LYS A 164 5.02 -5.09 1.73
CA LYS A 164 4.35 -3.78 1.76
C LYS A 164 4.43 -3.02 0.43
N ASP A 165 5.08 -3.63 -0.54
CA ASP A 165 5.39 -3.06 -1.85
C ASP A 165 4.51 -3.64 -2.97
N LEU A 166 3.57 -4.51 -2.63
CA LEU A 166 2.67 -5.10 -3.61
C LEU A 166 1.50 -4.16 -3.93
N MET A 167 1.19 -4.09 -5.21
CA MET A 167 -0.05 -3.53 -5.76
C MET A 167 -0.76 -4.60 -6.57
N PHE A 168 -2.08 -4.52 -6.64
CA PHE A 168 -2.88 -5.35 -7.53
C PHE A 168 -3.12 -4.59 -8.84
N PHE A 169 -2.65 -5.14 -9.95
CA PHE A 169 -2.84 -4.57 -11.28
C PHE A 169 -3.95 -5.31 -12.02
N CYS A 170 -4.97 -4.58 -12.44
CA CYS A 170 -6.07 -5.09 -13.25
C CYS A 170 -6.08 -4.36 -14.60
N GLY A 171 -5.49 -4.98 -15.62
CA GLY A 171 -5.32 -4.43 -16.96
C GLY A 171 -3.87 -4.44 -17.44
N LYS A 172 -3.64 -3.92 -18.65
CA LYS A 172 -2.31 -3.85 -19.25
C LYS A 172 -1.51 -2.71 -18.63
N LYS A 173 -0.22 -2.92 -18.38
CA LYS A 173 0.70 -1.88 -17.88
C LYS A 173 1.09 -0.88 -18.97
N GLN A 174 0.10 -0.14 -19.48
CA GLN A 174 0.27 0.89 -20.53
C GLN A 174 -0.85 1.92 -20.46
N GLY A 175 -0.67 3.08 -21.07
CA GLY A 175 -1.67 4.15 -21.16
C GLY A 175 -1.94 4.79 -19.80
N THR A 176 -3.21 4.95 -19.44
CA THR A 176 -3.62 5.57 -18.18
C THR A 176 -3.93 4.54 -17.11
N ALA A 177 -3.26 4.64 -15.96
CA ALA A 177 -3.58 3.89 -14.75
C ALA A 177 -4.45 4.72 -13.81
N VAL A 178 -5.39 4.06 -13.13
CA VAL A 178 -6.21 4.66 -12.06
C VAL A 178 -5.86 3.97 -10.74
N LEU A 179 -5.25 4.73 -9.84
CA LEU A 179 -4.81 4.26 -8.53
C LEU A 179 -5.97 4.35 -7.54
N VAL A 180 -6.36 3.21 -7.00
CA VAL A 180 -7.50 3.03 -6.09
C VAL A 180 -7.08 2.33 -4.79
N GLU A 181 -7.97 2.22 -3.82
CA GLU A 181 -7.64 1.60 -2.53
C GLU A 181 -7.72 0.07 -2.57
N ASP A 182 -8.71 -0.51 -3.23
CA ASP A 182 -9.01 -1.95 -3.18
C ASP A 182 -9.15 -2.62 -4.56
N CYS A 183 -9.08 -3.96 -4.57
CA CYS A 183 -9.11 -4.78 -5.79
C CYS A 183 -10.45 -4.68 -6.53
N ALA A 184 -11.57 -4.54 -5.83
CA ALA A 184 -12.88 -4.44 -6.50
C ALA A 184 -12.99 -3.15 -7.30
N SER A 185 -12.56 -2.01 -6.71
CA SER A 185 -12.47 -0.74 -7.43
C SER A 185 -11.54 -0.82 -8.64
N ALA A 186 -10.41 -1.55 -8.54
CA ALA A 186 -9.50 -1.75 -9.66
C ALA A 186 -10.15 -2.57 -10.80
N CYS A 187 -10.95 -3.58 -10.48
CA CYS A 187 -11.71 -4.35 -11.47
C CYS A 187 -12.78 -3.50 -12.17
N THR A 188 -13.46 -2.61 -11.45
CA THR A 188 -14.43 -1.67 -12.05
C THR A 188 -13.76 -0.69 -13.01
N VAL A 189 -12.57 -0.20 -12.64
CA VAL A 189 -11.74 0.63 -13.53
C VAL A 189 -11.37 -0.14 -14.80
N PHE A 190 -10.98 -1.41 -14.67
CA PHE A 190 -10.69 -2.26 -15.82
C PHE A 190 -11.92 -2.41 -16.75
N ALA A 191 -13.08 -2.70 -16.19
CA ALA A 191 -14.31 -2.80 -16.95
C ALA A 191 -14.67 -1.49 -17.67
N SER A 192 -14.20 -0.34 -17.20
CA SER A 192 -14.37 0.96 -17.84
C SER A 192 -13.35 1.26 -18.95
N GLY A 193 -12.39 0.37 -19.22
CA GLY A 193 -11.39 0.48 -20.30
C GLY A 193 -10.06 1.08 -19.90
N TYR A 194 -9.77 1.22 -18.61
CA TYR A 194 -8.51 1.71 -18.06
C TYR A 194 -7.78 0.63 -17.26
N THR A 195 -6.53 0.87 -16.87
CA THR A 195 -5.85 -0.03 -15.95
C THR A 195 -6.11 0.37 -14.51
N GLY A 196 -6.79 -0.50 -13.76
CA GLY A 196 -7.00 -0.32 -12.33
C GLY A 196 -5.79 -0.79 -11.53
N VAL A 197 -5.32 0.01 -10.57
CA VAL A 197 -4.19 -0.33 -9.69
C VAL A 197 -4.60 -0.14 -8.24
N ALA A 198 -4.73 -1.24 -7.49
CA ALA A 198 -5.05 -1.16 -6.07
C ALA A 198 -3.78 -1.13 -5.21
N LEU A 199 -3.70 -0.15 -4.31
CA LEU A 199 -2.56 0.05 -3.41
C LEU A 199 -2.42 -1.04 -2.34
N LEU A 200 -3.50 -1.73 -2.00
CA LEU A 200 -3.55 -2.74 -0.94
C LEU A 200 -3.02 -2.26 0.43
N GLY A 201 -3.02 -0.94 0.64
CA GLY A 201 -2.47 -0.32 1.84
C GLY A 201 -2.79 1.17 1.90
N THR A 202 -2.19 1.85 2.87
CA THR A 202 -2.52 3.25 3.18
C THR A 202 -1.48 4.25 2.68
N SER A 203 -0.40 3.81 2.05
CA SER A 203 0.70 4.71 1.65
C SER A 203 1.37 4.26 0.36
N LEU A 204 1.71 5.23 -0.46
CA LEU A 204 2.60 5.07 -1.60
C LEU A 204 4.05 5.09 -1.12
N ASN A 205 4.92 4.25 -1.66
CA ASN A 205 6.36 4.23 -1.40
C ASN A 205 7.16 4.33 -2.72
N GLU A 206 8.48 4.46 -2.66
CA GLU A 206 9.35 4.60 -3.84
C GLU A 206 9.23 3.43 -4.81
N HIS A 207 9.03 2.21 -4.29
CA HIS A 207 8.87 1.02 -5.12
C HIS A 207 7.54 1.06 -5.92
N HIS A 208 6.45 1.51 -5.28
CA HIS A 208 5.18 1.75 -5.97
C HIS A 208 5.33 2.82 -7.06
N VAL A 209 6.01 3.93 -6.76
CA VAL A 209 6.29 4.98 -7.75
C VAL A 209 7.07 4.42 -8.93
N HIS A 210 8.08 3.57 -8.68
CA HIS A 210 8.86 2.93 -9.75
C HIS A 210 7.99 2.06 -10.66
N GLN A 211 7.07 1.28 -10.10
CA GLN A 211 6.14 0.44 -10.87
C GLN A 211 5.13 1.28 -11.70
N LEU A 212 4.74 2.46 -11.21
CA LEU A 212 3.78 3.33 -11.88
C LEU A 212 4.38 4.18 -13.01
N ARG A 213 5.70 4.25 -13.13
CA ARG A 213 6.39 4.99 -14.21
C ARG A 213 6.18 4.45 -15.61
N VAL A 214 5.70 3.21 -15.74
CA VAL A 214 5.46 2.58 -17.04
C VAL A 214 4.21 3.11 -17.73
N PHE A 215 3.37 3.86 -17.00
CA PHE A 215 2.14 4.45 -17.52
C PHE A 215 2.38 5.85 -18.08
N ASP A 216 1.59 6.23 -19.09
CA ASP A 216 1.62 7.58 -19.66
C ASP A 216 1.02 8.60 -18.69
N LYS A 217 0.05 8.18 -17.88
CA LYS A 217 -0.64 9.00 -16.89
C LYS A 217 -1.13 8.14 -15.72
N VAL A 218 -1.13 8.72 -14.52
CA VAL A 218 -1.72 8.10 -13.31
C VAL A 218 -2.78 9.02 -12.73
N ILE A 219 -4.01 8.53 -12.60
CA ILE A 219 -5.10 9.22 -11.91
C ILE A 219 -5.23 8.63 -10.51
N VAL A 220 -5.09 9.46 -9.48
CA VAL A 220 -5.27 9.04 -8.10
C VAL A 220 -6.72 9.22 -7.71
N ALA A 221 -7.47 8.12 -7.58
CA ALA A 221 -8.92 8.07 -7.32
C ALA A 221 -9.17 7.24 -6.05
N LEU A 222 -8.81 7.80 -4.90
CA LEU A 222 -9.04 7.16 -3.59
C LEU A 222 -10.45 7.47 -3.08
N ASP A 223 -10.88 6.74 -2.05
CA ASP A 223 -12.16 6.91 -1.40
C ASP A 223 -12.38 8.36 -0.92
N ALA A 224 -13.63 8.80 -0.82
CA ALA A 224 -14.00 10.21 -0.61
C ALA A 224 -13.38 10.84 0.65
N ASP A 225 -13.18 10.06 1.72
CA ASP A 225 -12.57 10.48 2.97
C ASP A 225 -11.03 10.58 2.91
N ALA A 226 -10.42 10.08 1.83
CA ALA A 226 -8.96 10.03 1.65
C ALA A 226 -8.39 11.17 0.78
N SER A 227 -9.14 12.27 0.55
CA SER A 227 -8.75 13.37 -0.36
C SER A 227 -7.36 13.96 -0.05
N LYS A 228 -7.03 14.20 1.23
CA LYS A 228 -5.71 14.71 1.66
C LYS A 228 -4.59 13.72 1.31
N LYS A 229 -4.88 12.43 1.38
CA LYS A 229 -3.96 11.35 1.06
C LYS A 229 -3.76 11.26 -0.46
N ALA A 230 -4.83 11.39 -1.25
CA ALA A 230 -4.78 11.43 -2.71
C ALA A 230 -3.87 12.57 -3.22
N ILE A 231 -4.04 13.78 -2.71
CA ILE A 231 -3.18 14.93 -3.04
C ILE A 231 -1.71 14.65 -2.69
N ARG A 232 -1.44 14.05 -1.53
CA ARG A 232 -0.07 13.70 -1.12
C ARG A 232 0.56 12.67 -2.05
N MET A 233 -0.20 11.67 -2.47
CA MET A 233 0.26 10.65 -3.41
C MET A 233 0.52 11.23 -4.79
N GLN A 234 -0.37 12.09 -5.29
CA GLN A 234 -0.18 12.79 -6.55
C GLN A 234 1.11 13.61 -6.53
N LYS A 235 1.40 14.35 -5.44
CA LYS A 235 2.66 15.10 -5.27
C LYS A 235 3.90 14.20 -5.29
N MET A 236 3.81 12.96 -4.82
CA MET A 236 4.90 11.98 -4.90
C MET A 236 5.07 11.43 -6.32
N LEU A 237 4.00 11.30 -7.09
CA LEU A 237 4.02 10.79 -8.45
C LEU A 237 4.44 11.86 -9.47
N ALA A 238 4.04 13.11 -9.30
CA ALA A 238 4.22 14.20 -10.26
C ALA A 238 5.65 14.38 -10.80
N PRO A 239 6.74 14.19 -10.01
CA PRO A 239 8.11 14.24 -10.55
C PRO A 239 8.47 13.08 -11.47
N HIS A 240 7.65 12.03 -11.55
CA HIS A 240 7.99 10.76 -12.15
C HIS A 240 7.07 10.33 -13.29
N VAL A 241 5.80 10.71 -13.21
CA VAL A 241 4.77 10.39 -14.21
C VAL A 241 3.69 11.48 -14.17
N PRO A 242 3.14 11.89 -15.32
CA PRO A 242 1.98 12.78 -15.37
C PRO A 242 0.87 12.26 -14.47
N SER A 243 0.41 13.07 -13.51
CA SER A 243 -0.54 12.59 -12.52
C SER A 243 -1.50 13.66 -12.06
N GLU A 244 -2.73 13.25 -11.79
CA GLU A 244 -3.81 14.11 -11.29
C GLU A 244 -4.62 13.39 -10.20
N VAL A 245 -5.46 14.14 -9.50
CA VAL A 245 -6.39 13.60 -8.49
C VAL A 245 -7.81 13.69 -9.02
N LEU A 246 -8.51 12.58 -8.99
CA LEU A 246 -9.95 12.53 -9.17
C LEU A 246 -10.62 12.46 -7.79
N PHE A 247 -11.38 13.48 -7.44
CA PHE A 247 -12.16 13.49 -6.20
C PHE A 247 -13.47 12.75 -6.40
N LEU A 248 -13.68 11.72 -5.61
CA LEU A 248 -14.85 10.86 -5.68
C LEU A 248 -15.87 11.25 -4.60
N THR A 249 -17.14 10.98 -4.88
CA THR A 249 -18.25 11.07 -3.91
C THR A 249 -18.52 9.74 -3.23
N ASP A 250 -18.12 8.62 -3.85
CA ASP A 250 -18.22 7.26 -3.33
C ASP A 250 -17.13 6.38 -3.98
N ASP A 251 -16.92 5.14 -3.48
CA ASP A 251 -15.93 4.22 -4.01
C ASP A 251 -16.28 3.79 -5.44
N LEU A 252 -15.28 3.71 -6.33
CA LEU A 252 -15.50 3.39 -7.76
C LEU A 252 -16.21 2.05 -7.99
N LYS A 253 -16.08 1.08 -7.10
CA LYS A 253 -16.77 -0.21 -7.17
C LYS A 253 -18.30 -0.13 -7.09
N TYR A 254 -18.86 1.01 -6.68
CA TYR A 254 -20.30 1.24 -6.63
C TYR A 254 -20.85 1.98 -7.85
N PHE A 255 -19.98 2.37 -8.78
CA PHE A 255 -20.38 2.98 -10.05
C PHE A 255 -20.41 1.96 -11.19
N THR A 256 -21.25 2.20 -12.19
CA THR A 256 -21.19 1.40 -13.41
C THR A 256 -19.94 1.73 -14.23
N PRO A 257 -19.43 0.80 -15.05
CA PRO A 257 -18.27 1.06 -15.90
C PRO A 257 -18.42 2.29 -16.81
N GLU A 258 -19.63 2.57 -17.31
CA GLU A 258 -19.94 3.75 -18.13
C GLU A 258 -19.79 5.05 -17.33
N CYS A 259 -20.29 5.07 -16.08
CA CYS A 259 -20.12 6.20 -15.17
C CYS A 259 -18.64 6.45 -14.88
N VAL A 260 -17.89 5.39 -14.56
CA VAL A 260 -16.45 5.49 -14.30
C VAL A 260 -15.72 6.02 -15.55
N ARG A 261 -16.02 5.50 -16.74
CA ARG A 261 -15.47 6.00 -18.00
C ARG A 261 -15.73 7.49 -18.19
N SER A 262 -16.97 7.94 -17.95
CA SER A 262 -17.34 9.35 -18.06
C SER A 262 -16.61 10.26 -17.06
N LEU A 263 -16.30 9.75 -15.86
CA LEU A 263 -15.51 10.47 -14.85
C LEU A 263 -14.03 10.62 -15.26
N LEU A 264 -13.48 9.60 -15.92
CA LEU A 264 -12.06 9.53 -16.29
C LEU A 264 -11.73 10.22 -17.62
N THR A 265 -12.73 10.53 -18.45
CA THR A 265 -12.56 11.22 -19.76
C THR A 265 -12.66 12.74 -19.67
N LYS A 266 -12.92 13.30 -18.48
CA LYS A 266 -12.96 14.74 -18.23
C LYS A 266 -11.54 15.27 -17.98
#